data_4c2bf4b1a74120e0342ae0164a2fb59c
#
_entry.id   4c2bf4b1a74120e0342ae0164a2fb59c
#
_cell.length_a   1.000
_cell.length_b   1.000
_cell.length_c   1.000
_cell.angle_alpha   90.00
_cell.angle_beta   90.00
_cell.angle_gamma   90.00
#
_symmetry.space_group_name_H-M   'P 1'
#
loop_
_entity.id
_entity.type
_entity.pdbx_description
1 polymer ?
#
loop_
_entity_poly.entity_id
_entity_poly.type
_entity_poly.pdbx_seq_one_letter_code
_entity_poly.pdbx_strand_id
1 'polypeptide(L)'
;MKKRLALLMALVMVFSLCCFSAPAAFADGKTVINVMSFTDEVPNMINRFVETHPDFADKYEINTTIIATTDGLYQPALDQALASGGADAPDLYCAEAAFILKYAQGDMAEYAAAYEDLGIDVAAEIEAAQIAPYSVEIGTRPSDGKVVGLGYQATGGAFIYRRSIAKDVFGSDDPAVVAEAIGAGTQSWDKFFEAAAALKEKGYAIVSGDGDIWHAIENSSDQGWIVDGKLNIDPKREAFLDLSKQLKDNGYHNDTQDWTEAWYADMAGIGDQPVFGFYGPAWLINYVMAGNSGGSAPGEGTYGDWAVCPSNVGFFWGGTWLLANKDTTKAEAVAEIIKWITLDATEDGLQYGWANGTWSGEQGTKDTVASGAVMAVSNGELDFLGGQNMFEAFVPANEYANGSNLTQYDETINNYWRDAVRQYTAGELSRDDAINAFKTNVADNLDVEVDF
;
A
#
# COMPACT_ATOMS: atom_id res chain seq x y z
N MET A 1 -12.73 -34.01 40.65
CA MET A 1 -12.07 -33.98 39.35
C MET A 1 -12.16 -32.62 38.65
N LYS A 2 -13.31 -31.90 38.61
CA LYS A 2 -13.45 -30.60 37.91
C LYS A 2 -12.59 -29.44 38.47
N LYS A 3 -12.28 -29.40 39.77
CA LYS A 3 -11.43 -28.35 40.38
C LYS A 3 -9.92 -28.52 40.10
N ARG A 4 -9.46 -29.74 39.78
CA ARG A 4 -8.03 -29.98 39.45
C ARG A 4 -7.75 -29.71 37.95
N LEU A 5 -8.78 -29.79 37.08
CA LEU A 5 -8.65 -29.48 35.66
C LEU A 5 -8.58 -27.94 35.44
N ALA A 6 -9.34 -27.15 36.21
CA ALA A 6 -9.28 -25.68 36.18
C ALA A 6 -7.93 -25.11 36.63
N LEU A 7 -7.26 -25.78 37.62
CA LEU A 7 -5.96 -25.36 38.09
C LEU A 7 -4.84 -25.69 37.08
N LEU A 8 -5.00 -26.77 36.29
CA LEU A 8 -4.05 -27.12 35.23
C LEU A 8 -4.16 -26.19 34.00
N MET A 9 -5.37 -25.75 33.64
CA MET A 9 -5.55 -24.77 32.57
C MET A 9 -5.08 -23.37 32.98
N ALA A 10 -5.24 -22.98 34.24
CA ALA A 10 -4.69 -21.69 34.71
C ALA A 10 -3.18 -21.69 34.75
N LEU A 11 -2.52 -22.84 35.01
CA LEU A 11 -1.06 -22.96 35.00
C LEU A 11 -0.48 -22.96 33.59
N VAL A 12 -1.22 -23.45 32.59
CA VAL A 12 -0.80 -23.43 31.17
C VAL A 12 -0.96 -22.03 30.56
N MET A 13 -1.97 -21.25 30.98
CA MET A 13 -2.12 -19.87 30.52
C MET A 13 -1.12 -18.88 31.13
N VAL A 14 -0.55 -19.19 32.30
CA VAL A 14 0.49 -18.33 32.92
C VAL A 14 1.89 -18.63 32.35
N PHE A 15 2.10 -19.80 31.75
CA PHE A 15 3.40 -20.15 31.14
C PHE A 15 3.53 -19.73 29.67
N SER A 16 2.46 -19.29 29.00
CA SER A 16 2.52 -18.79 27.62
C SER A 16 2.73 -17.27 27.51
N LEU A 17 2.85 -16.55 28.64
CA LEU A 17 3.10 -15.10 28.66
C LEU A 17 4.54 -14.71 29.07
N CYS A 18 5.46 -15.65 29.19
CA CYS A 18 6.86 -15.36 29.54
C CYS A 18 7.84 -16.07 28.60
N CYS A 19 7.60 -15.96 27.27
CA CYS A 19 8.73 -16.03 26.36
C CYS A 19 9.25 -14.59 26.13
N PHE A 20 9.78 -13.97 27.20
CA PHE A 20 10.85 -13.01 27.01
C PHE A 20 12.00 -13.80 26.42
N SER A 21 12.23 -13.66 25.12
CA SER A 21 13.49 -14.02 24.52
C SER A 21 14.56 -13.33 25.35
N ALA A 22 15.42 -14.11 26.01
CA ALA A 22 16.66 -13.57 26.57
C ALA A 22 17.32 -12.76 25.43
N PRO A 23 17.88 -11.58 25.70
CA PRO A 23 18.62 -10.86 24.69
C PRO A 23 19.67 -11.83 24.13
N ALA A 24 19.62 -12.08 22.84
CA ALA A 24 20.66 -12.86 22.17
C ALA A 24 21.97 -12.16 22.51
N ALA A 25 22.90 -12.88 23.09
CA ALA A 25 24.25 -12.36 23.35
C ALA A 25 24.88 -12.17 21.98
N PHE A 26 24.84 -10.92 21.49
CA PHE A 26 25.41 -10.54 20.20
C PHE A 26 26.93 -10.73 20.27
N ALA A 27 27.48 -11.42 19.29
CA ALA A 27 28.89 -11.67 19.18
C ALA A 27 29.60 -10.43 18.62
N ASP A 28 30.75 -10.14 19.18
CA ASP A 28 31.83 -9.30 18.62
C ASP A 28 31.62 -7.77 18.53
N GLY A 29 31.03 -7.10 19.51
CA GLY A 29 31.28 -5.64 19.68
C GLY A 29 30.65 -4.71 18.64
N LYS A 30 29.76 -5.22 17.75
CA LYS A 30 29.03 -4.42 16.77
C LYS A 30 27.92 -3.61 17.43
N THR A 31 27.65 -2.44 16.87
CA THR A 31 26.51 -1.61 17.27
C THR A 31 25.23 -2.14 16.63
N VAL A 32 24.21 -2.42 17.45
CA VAL A 32 22.91 -2.93 16.97
C VAL A 32 22.03 -1.78 16.51
N ILE A 33 21.46 -1.90 15.32
CA ILE A 33 20.41 -1.01 14.78
C ILE A 33 19.09 -1.75 14.86
N ASN A 34 18.13 -1.21 15.62
CA ASN A 34 16.79 -1.78 15.73
C ASN A 34 15.90 -1.27 14.61
N VAL A 35 15.29 -2.20 13.86
CA VAL A 35 14.37 -1.92 12.76
C VAL A 35 13.00 -2.49 13.10
N MET A 36 11.93 -1.70 12.93
CA MET A 36 10.56 -2.16 13.12
C MET A 36 9.77 -2.00 11.83
N SER A 37 9.18 -3.08 11.34
CA SER A 37 8.45 -3.13 10.08
C SER A 37 7.16 -3.94 10.20
N PHE A 38 6.22 -3.69 9.30
CA PHE A 38 4.97 -4.45 9.20
C PHE A 38 5.06 -5.60 8.18
N THR A 39 6.08 -5.61 7.32
CA THR A 39 6.42 -6.69 6.37
C THR A 39 7.91 -6.97 6.43
N ASP A 40 8.34 -8.02 5.76
CA ASP A 40 9.75 -8.37 5.60
C ASP A 40 10.45 -7.64 4.45
N GLU A 41 9.72 -6.85 3.64
CA GLU A 41 10.25 -6.22 2.42
C GLU A 41 11.41 -5.25 2.72
N VAL A 42 11.19 -4.22 3.53
CA VAL A 42 12.26 -3.28 3.92
C VAL A 42 13.37 -3.97 4.73
N PRO A 43 13.09 -4.86 5.70
CA PRO A 43 14.11 -5.69 6.31
C PRO A 43 15.00 -6.46 5.32
N ASN A 44 14.41 -7.05 4.28
CA ASN A 44 15.18 -7.75 3.23
C ASN A 44 16.04 -6.77 2.41
N MET A 45 15.55 -5.56 2.11
CA MET A 45 16.35 -4.49 1.49
C MET A 45 17.55 -4.11 2.36
N ILE A 46 17.34 -3.93 3.67
CA ILE A 46 18.41 -3.59 4.63
C ILE A 46 19.42 -4.74 4.73
N ASN A 47 18.97 -5.98 4.76
CA ASN A 47 19.88 -7.13 4.73
C ASN A 47 20.74 -7.13 3.46
N ARG A 48 20.16 -6.80 2.32
CA ARG A 48 20.89 -6.67 1.06
C ARG A 48 21.90 -5.52 1.09
N PHE A 49 21.52 -4.38 1.69
CA PHE A 49 22.45 -3.28 1.93
C PHE A 49 23.66 -3.75 2.73
N VAL A 50 23.44 -4.44 3.84
CA VAL A 50 24.51 -4.98 4.70
C VAL A 50 25.43 -5.95 3.92
N GLU A 51 24.85 -6.84 3.10
CA GLU A 51 25.62 -7.79 2.26
C GLU A 51 26.54 -7.08 1.25
N THR A 52 26.11 -5.94 0.71
CA THR A 52 26.85 -5.20 -0.33
C THR A 52 27.75 -4.10 0.21
N HIS A 53 27.66 -3.79 1.51
CA HIS A 53 28.43 -2.75 2.19
C HIS A 53 29.25 -3.34 3.36
N PRO A 54 30.38 -4.01 3.06
CA PRO A 54 31.18 -4.72 4.09
C PRO A 54 31.68 -3.80 5.20
N ASP A 55 32.05 -2.55 4.89
CA ASP A 55 32.50 -1.57 5.89
C ASP A 55 31.40 -1.19 6.88
N PHE A 56 30.13 -1.21 6.46
CA PHE A 56 28.97 -1.07 7.30
C PHE A 56 28.72 -2.34 8.12
N ALA A 57 28.76 -3.49 7.46
CA ALA A 57 28.58 -4.80 8.09
C ALA A 57 29.62 -5.09 9.18
N ASP A 58 30.82 -4.56 9.08
CA ASP A 58 31.88 -4.70 10.12
C ASP A 58 31.55 -3.91 11.40
N LYS A 59 30.77 -2.84 11.32
CA LYS A 59 30.47 -1.94 12.44
C LYS A 59 29.08 -2.20 13.06
N TYR A 60 28.12 -2.62 12.24
CA TYR A 60 26.70 -2.66 12.63
C TYR A 60 26.07 -4.04 12.44
N GLU A 61 25.08 -4.32 13.24
CA GLU A 61 24.22 -5.50 13.18
C GLU A 61 22.75 -5.03 13.17
N ILE A 62 21.91 -5.65 12.33
CA ILE A 62 20.49 -5.31 12.24
C ILE A 62 19.68 -6.25 13.12
N ASN A 63 18.89 -5.67 14.01
CA ASN A 63 17.89 -6.38 14.80
C ASN A 63 16.50 -5.98 14.32
N THR A 64 15.75 -6.90 13.73
CA THR A 64 14.46 -6.62 13.09
C THR A 64 13.32 -7.17 13.91
N THR A 65 12.29 -6.33 14.11
CA THR A 65 10.98 -6.73 14.65
C THR A 65 9.93 -6.55 13.56
N ILE A 66 9.25 -7.64 13.19
CA ILE A 66 8.17 -7.63 12.19
C ILE A 66 6.85 -7.93 12.89
N ILE A 67 5.87 -7.03 12.75
CA ILE A 67 4.50 -7.20 13.26
C ILE A 67 3.55 -6.86 12.13
N ALA A 68 2.76 -7.82 11.66
CA ALA A 68 1.81 -7.56 10.57
C ALA A 68 0.74 -6.52 10.97
N THR A 69 0.24 -5.79 9.97
CA THR A 69 -0.87 -4.83 10.15
C THR A 69 -2.21 -5.51 10.38
N THR A 70 -2.33 -6.80 10.03
CA THR A 70 -3.52 -7.59 10.31
C THR A 70 -3.91 -7.52 11.79
N ASP A 71 -5.20 -7.44 12.06
CA ASP A 71 -5.75 -7.28 13.42
C ASP A 71 -5.33 -5.98 14.13
N GLY A 72 -4.78 -5.00 13.40
CA GLY A 72 -4.41 -3.69 13.94
C GLY A 72 -3.28 -3.71 14.96
N LEU A 73 -2.40 -4.71 14.94
CA LEU A 73 -1.38 -4.92 15.99
C LEU A 73 -0.14 -4.05 15.82
N TYR A 74 0.23 -3.69 14.58
CA TYR A 74 1.49 -2.99 14.30
C TYR A 74 1.54 -1.59 14.92
N GLN A 75 0.54 -0.75 14.65
CA GLN A 75 0.56 0.65 15.10
C GLN A 75 0.61 0.78 16.63
N PRO A 76 -0.23 0.07 17.44
CA PRO A 76 -0.11 0.15 18.89
C PRO A 76 1.24 -0.31 19.43
N ALA A 77 1.85 -1.32 18.80
CA ALA A 77 3.18 -1.81 19.20
C ALA A 77 4.27 -0.78 18.86
N LEU A 78 4.20 -0.15 17.69
CA LEU A 78 5.11 0.93 17.28
C LEU A 78 4.97 2.16 18.19
N ASP A 79 3.74 2.59 18.48
CA ASP A 79 3.46 3.69 19.39
C ASP A 79 4.09 3.46 20.75
N GLN A 80 3.88 2.26 21.30
CA GLN A 80 4.45 1.88 22.59
C GLN A 80 6.00 1.86 22.55
N ALA A 81 6.59 1.33 21.49
CA ALA A 81 8.03 1.23 21.36
C ALA A 81 8.69 2.61 21.27
N LEU A 82 8.10 3.52 20.48
CA LEU A 82 8.56 4.92 20.35
C LEU A 82 8.40 5.69 21.67
N ALA A 83 7.23 5.59 22.31
CA ALA A 83 6.95 6.32 23.55
C ALA A 83 7.77 5.80 24.75
N SER A 84 8.05 4.50 24.81
CA SER A 84 8.86 3.91 25.89
C SER A 84 10.34 4.27 25.78
N GLY A 85 10.83 4.47 24.55
CA GLY A 85 12.24 4.77 24.31
C GLY A 85 13.19 3.67 24.80
N GLY A 86 14.46 4.03 24.99
CA GLY A 86 15.47 3.13 25.52
C GLY A 86 16.20 2.30 24.46
N ALA A 87 16.96 1.30 24.91
CA ALA A 87 17.86 0.54 24.04
C ALA A 87 17.14 -0.35 23.01
N ASP A 88 15.90 -0.74 23.32
CA ASP A 88 15.08 -1.63 22.46
C ASP A 88 14.14 -0.83 21.54
N ALA A 89 14.09 0.51 21.67
CA ALA A 89 13.31 1.35 20.76
C ALA A 89 13.83 1.23 19.33
N PRO A 90 12.96 1.29 18.31
CA PRO A 90 13.41 1.27 16.92
C PRO A 90 14.26 2.51 16.62
N ASP A 91 15.37 2.31 15.92
CA ASP A 91 16.16 3.39 15.32
C ASP A 91 15.58 3.79 13.97
N LEU A 92 15.09 2.81 13.22
CA LEU A 92 14.41 2.93 11.93
C LEU A 92 13.09 2.18 11.99
N TYR A 93 12.03 2.76 11.44
CA TYR A 93 10.73 2.12 11.37
C TYR A 93 10.00 2.44 10.06
N CYS A 94 9.09 1.55 9.68
CA CYS A 94 8.33 1.65 8.44
C CYS A 94 6.89 2.06 8.74
N ALA A 95 6.32 2.86 7.83
CA ALA A 95 4.90 3.16 7.85
C ALA A 95 4.31 3.06 6.43
N GLU A 96 3.13 2.47 6.33
CA GLU A 96 2.40 2.31 5.09
C GLU A 96 1.52 3.55 4.83
N ALA A 97 1.15 3.81 3.57
CA ALA A 97 0.38 4.98 3.15
C ALA A 97 -0.89 5.24 3.99
N ALA A 98 -1.59 4.19 4.43
CA ALA A 98 -2.83 4.31 5.19
C ALA A 98 -2.64 4.94 6.58
N PHE A 99 -1.42 4.85 7.16
CA PHE A 99 -1.18 5.32 8.52
C PHE A 99 0.11 6.16 8.71
N ILE A 100 0.89 6.40 7.64
CA ILE A 100 2.11 7.21 7.71
C ILE A 100 1.85 8.61 8.31
N LEU A 101 0.69 9.20 8.02
CA LEU A 101 0.36 10.56 8.46
C LEU A 101 0.37 10.70 9.99
N LYS A 102 0.03 9.63 10.72
CA LYS A 102 0.13 9.59 12.18
C LYS A 102 1.57 9.85 12.66
N TYR A 103 2.55 9.28 11.95
CA TYR A 103 3.98 9.33 12.30
C TYR A 103 4.75 10.46 11.63
N ALA A 104 4.27 10.99 10.51
CA ALA A 104 4.93 12.09 9.83
C ALA A 104 4.32 13.46 10.17
N GLN A 105 3.01 13.54 10.41
CA GLN A 105 2.27 14.80 10.53
C GLN A 105 1.36 14.87 11.76
N GLY A 106 0.92 13.72 12.30
CA GLY A 106 -0.05 13.59 13.39
C GLY A 106 0.59 13.41 14.77
N ASP A 107 -0.15 12.71 15.64
CA ASP A 107 0.13 12.62 17.08
C ASP A 107 1.48 11.97 17.43
N MET A 108 2.03 11.14 16.56
CA MET A 108 3.32 10.48 16.75
C MET A 108 4.49 11.16 15.99
N ALA A 109 4.23 12.26 15.28
CA ALA A 109 5.25 12.94 14.48
C ALA A 109 6.40 13.54 15.32
N GLU A 110 6.17 13.76 16.61
CA GLU A 110 7.20 14.24 17.54
C GLU A 110 8.33 13.21 17.75
N TYR A 111 8.12 11.93 17.48
CA TYR A 111 9.13 10.87 17.61
C TYR A 111 9.98 10.70 16.34
N ALA A 112 9.58 11.28 15.21
CA ALA A 112 10.32 11.18 13.98
C ALA A 112 11.48 12.18 13.92
N ALA A 113 12.67 11.69 13.59
CA ALA A 113 13.82 12.54 13.28
C ALA A 113 13.60 13.25 11.95
N ALA A 114 13.94 14.52 11.87
CA ALA A 114 14.11 15.14 10.55
C ALA A 114 15.35 14.58 9.85
N TYR A 115 15.28 14.33 8.57
CA TYR A 115 16.37 13.76 7.80
C TYR A 115 17.61 14.67 7.81
N GLU A 116 17.43 15.99 7.86
CA GLU A 116 18.52 16.94 8.03
C GLU A 116 19.25 16.75 9.37
N ASP A 117 18.53 16.37 10.44
CA ASP A 117 19.12 16.14 11.77
C ASP A 117 19.93 14.81 11.78
N LEU A 118 19.74 13.94 10.80
CA LEU A 118 20.57 12.75 10.55
C LEU A 118 21.79 13.04 9.67
N GLY A 119 21.92 14.29 9.18
CA GLY A 119 23.04 14.71 8.33
C GLY A 119 22.79 14.51 6.82
N ILE A 120 21.55 14.34 6.38
CA ILE A 120 21.17 14.21 4.97
C ILE A 120 20.91 15.62 4.40
N ASP A 121 21.52 15.95 3.26
CA ASP A 121 21.17 17.15 2.48
C ASP A 121 19.91 16.86 1.65
N VAL A 122 18.77 16.91 2.35
CA VAL A 122 17.47 16.43 1.83
C VAL A 122 17.07 17.16 0.54
N ALA A 123 17.25 18.49 0.49
CA ALA A 123 16.82 19.27 -0.67
C ALA A 123 17.64 18.89 -1.93
N ALA A 124 18.96 18.79 -1.79
CA ALA A 124 19.82 18.40 -2.90
C ALA A 124 19.59 16.96 -3.36
N GLU A 125 19.40 16.02 -2.42
CA GLU A 125 19.18 14.60 -2.75
C GLU A 125 17.80 14.38 -3.40
N ILE A 126 16.74 15.04 -2.91
CA ILE A 126 15.39 14.97 -3.52
C ILE A 126 15.43 15.52 -4.95
N GLU A 127 16.12 16.66 -5.17
CA GLU A 127 16.25 17.24 -6.51
C GLU A 127 17.03 16.32 -7.44
N ALA A 128 18.16 15.78 -6.99
CA ALA A 128 18.99 14.88 -7.78
C ALA A 128 18.27 13.59 -8.18
N ALA A 129 17.55 12.98 -7.25
CA ALA A 129 16.79 11.77 -7.49
C ALA A 129 15.42 12.03 -8.15
N GLN A 130 14.97 13.28 -8.23
CA GLN A 130 13.63 13.66 -8.73
C GLN A 130 12.51 12.88 -8.02
N ILE A 131 12.55 12.86 -6.68
CA ILE A 131 11.60 12.10 -5.87
C ILE A 131 10.16 12.58 -6.13
N ALA A 132 9.24 11.65 -6.27
CA ALA A 132 7.82 11.90 -6.50
C ALA A 132 7.25 12.89 -5.47
N PRO A 133 6.67 14.03 -5.90
CA PRO A 133 6.27 15.12 -4.98
C PRO A 133 5.35 14.67 -3.86
N TYR A 134 4.37 13.79 -4.13
CA TYR A 134 3.44 13.32 -3.12
C TYR A 134 4.13 12.52 -2.00
N SER A 135 5.20 11.78 -2.32
CA SER A 135 5.98 11.04 -1.31
C SER A 135 6.66 12.00 -0.34
N VAL A 136 7.19 13.12 -0.86
CA VAL A 136 7.80 14.19 -0.06
C VAL A 136 6.73 14.90 0.78
N GLU A 137 5.58 15.22 0.17
CA GLU A 137 4.47 15.90 0.84
C GLU A 137 3.96 15.11 2.05
N ILE A 138 3.71 13.81 1.85
CA ILE A 138 3.28 12.89 2.92
C ILE A 138 4.32 12.83 4.04
N GLY A 139 5.59 12.75 3.70
CA GLY A 139 6.69 12.64 4.65
C GLY A 139 7.19 13.95 5.24
N THR A 140 6.54 15.08 4.92
CA THR A 140 6.91 16.40 5.45
C THR A 140 6.08 16.75 6.67
N ARG A 141 6.74 17.02 7.80
CA ARG A 141 6.11 17.43 9.06
C ARG A 141 5.63 18.87 8.99
N PRO A 142 4.31 19.17 9.14
CA PRO A 142 3.78 20.53 8.95
C PRO A 142 4.26 21.55 9.98
N SER A 143 4.62 21.12 11.19
CA SER A 143 5.00 22.00 12.29
C SER A 143 6.31 22.78 12.05
N ASP A 144 7.23 22.22 11.26
CA ASP A 144 8.54 22.80 10.98
C ASP A 144 8.97 22.72 9.50
N GLY A 145 8.14 22.08 8.65
CA GLY A 145 8.40 21.93 7.22
C GLY A 145 9.54 20.95 6.88
N LYS A 146 9.97 20.13 7.84
CA LYS A 146 11.06 19.18 7.65
C LYS A 146 10.58 17.84 7.12
N VAL A 147 11.37 17.20 6.27
CA VAL A 147 11.14 15.83 5.82
C VAL A 147 11.54 14.87 6.92
N VAL A 148 10.61 14.02 7.34
CA VAL A 148 10.81 13.02 8.40
C VAL A 148 10.64 11.59 7.89
N GLY A 149 10.20 11.43 6.64
CA GLY A 149 10.05 10.14 5.98
C GLY A 149 10.01 10.26 4.46
N LEU A 150 10.51 9.27 3.76
CA LEU A 150 10.38 9.15 2.31
C LEU A 150 10.01 7.72 1.93
N GLY A 151 9.15 7.59 0.94
CA GLY A 151 8.86 6.32 0.29
C GLY A 151 9.89 5.98 -0.79
N TYR A 152 10.13 4.70 -1.02
CA TYR A 152 10.97 4.24 -2.14
C TYR A 152 10.12 3.86 -3.36
N GLN A 153 8.80 3.69 -3.20
CA GLN A 153 7.85 3.37 -4.27
C GLN A 153 7.12 4.61 -4.75
N ALA A 154 6.69 4.59 -6.02
CA ALA A 154 5.67 5.49 -6.56
C ALA A 154 4.46 4.64 -6.96
N THR A 155 3.32 4.85 -6.33
CA THR A 155 2.19 3.92 -6.31
C THR A 155 0.96 4.42 -7.05
N GLY A 156 1.17 5.23 -8.10
CA GLY A 156 0.11 5.61 -9.05
C GLY A 156 -0.57 4.37 -9.64
N GLY A 157 -1.91 4.39 -9.71
CA GLY A 157 -2.71 3.24 -10.06
C GLY A 157 -3.16 3.23 -11.51
N ALA A 158 -3.38 2.01 -12.04
CA ALA A 158 -3.86 1.75 -13.38
C ALA A 158 -4.90 0.62 -13.36
N PHE A 159 -5.44 0.25 -14.51
CA PHE A 159 -6.34 -0.88 -14.66
C PHE A 159 -5.59 -2.07 -15.28
N ILE A 160 -5.50 -3.16 -14.54
CA ILE A 160 -4.83 -4.41 -14.92
C ILE A 160 -5.89 -5.38 -15.40
N TYR A 161 -5.82 -5.83 -16.66
CA TYR A 161 -6.92 -6.59 -17.30
C TYR A 161 -6.45 -7.86 -17.99
N ARG A 162 -7.40 -8.80 -18.19
CA ARG A 162 -7.21 -10.08 -18.90
C ARG A 162 -7.29 -9.86 -20.41
N ARG A 163 -6.17 -10.16 -21.12
CA ARG A 163 -6.08 -10.04 -22.59
C ARG A 163 -7.08 -10.90 -23.32
N SER A 164 -7.24 -12.16 -22.89
CA SER A 164 -8.17 -13.11 -23.50
C SER A 164 -9.62 -12.63 -23.43
N ILE A 165 -10.03 -12.04 -22.28
CA ILE A 165 -11.37 -11.51 -22.08
C ILE A 165 -11.57 -10.23 -22.92
N ALA A 166 -10.56 -9.34 -22.97
CA ALA A 166 -10.61 -8.15 -23.81
C ALA A 166 -10.85 -8.51 -25.29
N LYS A 167 -10.13 -9.51 -25.82
CA LYS A 167 -10.32 -10.02 -27.18
C LYS A 167 -11.73 -10.53 -27.44
N ASP A 168 -12.29 -11.28 -26.49
CA ASP A 168 -13.63 -11.86 -26.66
C ASP A 168 -14.74 -10.78 -26.64
N VAL A 169 -14.60 -9.75 -25.78
CA VAL A 169 -15.65 -8.75 -25.57
C VAL A 169 -15.47 -7.53 -26.46
N PHE A 170 -14.25 -7.00 -26.58
CA PHE A 170 -13.95 -5.76 -27.30
C PHE A 170 -13.28 -5.98 -28.66
N GLY A 171 -12.97 -7.25 -28.99
CA GLY A 171 -12.34 -7.61 -30.28
C GLY A 171 -10.83 -7.33 -30.33
N SER A 172 -10.23 -6.81 -29.27
CA SER A 172 -8.80 -6.51 -29.18
C SER A 172 -8.32 -6.58 -27.74
N ASP A 173 -7.03 -6.96 -27.55
CA ASP A 173 -6.33 -6.87 -26.28
C ASP A 173 -5.35 -5.70 -26.21
N ASP A 174 -5.42 -4.77 -27.18
CA ASP A 174 -4.60 -3.57 -27.21
C ASP A 174 -4.95 -2.66 -26.03
N PRO A 175 -3.96 -2.21 -25.23
CA PRO A 175 -4.19 -1.33 -24.08
C PRO A 175 -4.98 -0.05 -24.43
N ALA A 176 -4.78 0.53 -25.62
CA ALA A 176 -5.49 1.72 -26.02
C ALA A 176 -6.99 1.45 -26.27
N VAL A 177 -7.35 0.27 -26.81
CA VAL A 177 -8.74 -0.13 -27.00
C VAL A 177 -9.45 -0.37 -25.68
N VAL A 178 -8.79 -1.04 -24.73
CA VAL A 178 -9.35 -1.27 -23.41
C VAL A 178 -9.47 0.04 -22.63
N ALA A 179 -8.46 0.90 -22.68
CA ALA A 179 -8.49 2.23 -22.08
C ALA A 179 -9.69 3.06 -22.57
N GLU A 180 -9.96 3.04 -23.88
CA GLU A 180 -11.15 3.71 -24.44
C GLU A 180 -12.45 3.08 -23.94
N ALA A 181 -12.51 1.75 -23.88
CA ALA A 181 -13.70 1.02 -23.45
C ALA A 181 -14.09 1.31 -22.00
N ILE A 182 -13.11 1.43 -21.08
CA ILE A 182 -13.36 1.76 -19.67
C ILE A 182 -13.40 3.27 -19.40
N GLY A 183 -13.12 4.12 -20.40
CA GLY A 183 -13.12 5.58 -20.26
C GLY A 183 -11.90 6.15 -19.57
N ALA A 184 -10.70 5.64 -19.86
CA ALA A 184 -9.44 6.09 -19.25
C ALA A 184 -9.30 7.62 -19.30
N GLY A 185 -8.90 8.21 -18.16
CA GLY A 185 -8.66 9.64 -17.99
C GLY A 185 -9.92 10.54 -17.96
N THR A 186 -11.14 9.97 -18.10
CA THR A 186 -12.38 10.77 -18.11
C THR A 186 -12.80 11.26 -16.73
N GLN A 187 -12.24 10.73 -15.66
CA GLN A 187 -12.65 10.94 -14.27
C GLN A 187 -14.13 10.58 -14.04
N SER A 188 -14.66 9.59 -14.80
CA SER A 188 -16.04 9.11 -14.76
C SER A 188 -16.09 7.58 -14.74
N TRP A 189 -17.16 7.04 -14.17
CA TRP A 189 -17.48 5.61 -14.15
C TRP A 189 -18.45 5.18 -15.24
N ASP A 190 -18.96 6.11 -16.07
CA ASP A 190 -20.00 5.81 -17.06
C ASP A 190 -19.57 4.72 -18.04
N LYS A 191 -18.43 4.90 -18.72
CA LYS A 191 -17.91 3.91 -19.67
C LYS A 191 -17.48 2.61 -18.99
N PHE A 192 -16.98 2.68 -17.74
CA PHE A 192 -16.68 1.49 -16.97
C PHE A 192 -17.93 0.61 -16.79
N PHE A 193 -19.09 1.21 -16.47
CA PHE A 193 -20.34 0.46 -16.36
C PHE A 193 -20.92 0.02 -17.70
N GLU A 194 -20.69 0.75 -18.80
CA GLU A 194 -21.00 0.28 -20.17
C GLU A 194 -20.16 -0.96 -20.49
N ALA A 195 -18.87 -0.96 -20.18
CA ALA A 195 -17.99 -2.11 -20.33
C ALA A 195 -18.42 -3.28 -19.43
N ALA A 196 -18.82 -3.00 -18.17
CA ALA A 196 -19.32 -4.03 -17.25
C ALA A 196 -20.56 -4.74 -17.80
N ALA A 197 -21.50 -4.00 -18.43
CA ALA A 197 -22.66 -4.59 -19.06
C ALA A 197 -22.29 -5.50 -20.25
N ALA A 198 -21.36 -5.06 -21.10
CA ALA A 198 -20.88 -5.86 -22.24
C ALA A 198 -20.15 -7.15 -21.78
N LEU A 199 -19.33 -7.04 -20.71
CA LEU A 199 -18.66 -8.18 -20.08
C LEU A 199 -19.68 -9.19 -19.52
N LYS A 200 -20.70 -8.68 -18.83
CA LYS A 200 -21.75 -9.51 -18.22
C LYS A 200 -22.54 -10.31 -19.26
N GLU A 201 -22.82 -9.75 -20.44
CA GLU A 201 -23.47 -10.47 -21.53
C GLU A 201 -22.68 -11.71 -21.99
N LYS A 202 -21.36 -11.68 -21.78
CA LYS A 202 -20.44 -12.80 -22.07
C LYS A 202 -20.16 -13.71 -20.86
N GLY A 203 -20.72 -13.39 -19.70
CA GLY A 203 -20.53 -14.18 -18.47
C GLY A 203 -19.28 -13.82 -17.68
N TYR A 204 -18.73 -12.62 -17.87
CA TYR A 204 -17.56 -12.10 -17.15
C TYR A 204 -17.98 -11.08 -16.09
N ALA A 205 -17.23 -11.02 -15.01
CA ALA A 205 -17.25 -9.91 -14.06
C ALA A 205 -16.22 -8.86 -14.45
N ILE A 206 -16.53 -7.56 -14.27
CA ILE A 206 -15.57 -6.50 -14.63
C ILE A 206 -14.45 -6.39 -13.58
N VAL A 207 -14.79 -6.56 -12.30
CA VAL A 207 -13.87 -6.60 -11.15
C VAL A 207 -14.24 -7.74 -10.21
N SER A 208 -13.37 -8.08 -9.26
CA SER A 208 -13.59 -9.15 -8.28
C SER A 208 -14.60 -8.75 -7.21
N GLY A 209 -14.44 -7.55 -6.66
CA GLY A 209 -15.32 -6.96 -5.67
C GLY A 209 -15.39 -5.44 -5.76
N ASP A 210 -16.19 -4.81 -4.93
CA ASP A 210 -16.26 -3.36 -4.85
C ASP A 210 -14.99 -2.74 -4.22
N GLY A 211 -14.21 -3.51 -3.46
CA GLY A 211 -12.89 -3.12 -2.98
C GLY A 211 -11.95 -2.68 -4.08
N ASP A 212 -12.00 -3.37 -5.26
CA ASP A 212 -11.14 -3.01 -6.39
C ASP A 212 -11.38 -1.57 -6.89
N ILE A 213 -12.64 -1.12 -6.96
CA ILE A 213 -12.95 0.26 -7.33
C ILE A 213 -12.80 1.24 -6.17
N TRP A 214 -12.88 0.76 -4.92
CA TRP A 214 -12.71 1.61 -3.74
C TRP A 214 -11.33 2.24 -3.70
N HIS A 215 -10.27 1.49 -3.96
CA HIS A 215 -8.90 2.02 -3.98
C HIS A 215 -8.73 3.17 -4.99
N ALA A 216 -9.43 3.10 -6.12
CA ALA A 216 -9.44 4.19 -7.08
C ALA A 216 -10.24 5.40 -6.60
N ILE A 217 -11.34 5.18 -5.88
CA ILE A 217 -12.22 6.26 -5.38
C ILE A 217 -11.62 6.96 -4.15
N GLU A 218 -11.07 6.19 -3.21
CA GLU A 218 -10.50 6.67 -1.97
C GLU A 218 -9.53 7.84 -2.19
N ASN A 219 -8.59 7.64 -3.11
CA ASN A 219 -7.50 8.57 -3.39
C ASN A 219 -7.67 9.41 -4.66
N SER A 220 -8.84 9.34 -5.31
CA SER A 220 -9.23 10.26 -6.41
C SER A 220 -10.13 11.40 -5.95
N SER A 221 -10.50 11.45 -4.67
CA SER A 221 -11.37 12.49 -4.09
C SER A 221 -10.69 13.85 -4.13
N ASP A 222 -11.50 14.90 -4.32
CA ASP A 222 -10.99 16.27 -4.42
C ASP A 222 -10.68 16.88 -3.04
N GLN A 223 -11.31 16.34 -2.00
CA GLN A 223 -11.13 16.74 -0.61
C GLN A 223 -10.91 15.52 0.30
N GLY A 224 -10.19 15.73 1.40
CA GLY A 224 -9.98 14.71 2.43
C GLY A 224 -11.24 14.42 3.26
N TRP A 225 -11.14 13.39 4.10
CA TRP A 225 -12.18 13.08 5.09
C TRP A 225 -12.34 14.16 6.14
N ILE A 226 -11.29 14.91 6.43
CA ILE A 226 -11.31 16.00 7.40
C ILE A 226 -11.00 17.31 6.69
N VAL A 227 -11.92 18.26 6.76
CA VAL A 227 -11.77 19.62 6.26
C VAL A 227 -12.08 20.59 7.40
N ASP A 228 -11.14 21.44 7.74
CA ASP A 228 -11.25 22.41 8.84
C ASP A 228 -11.69 21.78 10.18
N GLY A 229 -11.21 20.56 10.47
CA GLY A 229 -11.51 19.81 11.70
C GLY A 229 -12.85 19.08 11.70
N LYS A 230 -13.59 19.09 10.59
CA LYS A 230 -14.89 18.45 10.44
C LYS A 230 -14.86 17.28 9.48
N LEU A 231 -15.69 16.26 9.76
CA LEU A 231 -15.92 15.19 8.80
C LEU A 231 -16.53 15.75 7.51
N ASN A 232 -15.89 15.43 6.41
CA ASN A 232 -16.32 15.76 5.07
C ASN A 232 -16.49 14.48 4.23
N ILE A 233 -17.68 14.26 3.70
CA ILE A 233 -17.91 13.18 2.74
C ILE A 233 -17.81 13.78 1.34
N ASP A 234 -16.65 13.62 0.72
CA ASP A 234 -16.44 14.07 -0.67
C ASP A 234 -17.46 13.41 -1.60
N PRO A 235 -18.04 14.14 -2.57
CA PRO A 235 -19.03 13.57 -3.49
C PRO A 235 -18.60 12.31 -4.25
N LYS A 236 -17.30 12.17 -4.54
CA LYS A 236 -16.77 10.95 -5.20
C LYS A 236 -16.81 9.76 -4.23
N ARG A 237 -16.45 9.96 -2.94
CA ARG A 237 -16.57 8.94 -1.91
C ARG A 237 -18.04 8.61 -1.61
N GLU A 238 -18.92 9.60 -1.58
CA GLU A 238 -20.36 9.36 -1.41
C GLU A 238 -20.95 8.56 -2.56
N ALA A 239 -20.51 8.83 -3.80
CA ALA A 239 -20.94 8.08 -4.98
C ALA A 239 -20.58 6.59 -4.90
N PHE A 240 -19.58 6.19 -4.12
CA PHE A 240 -19.22 4.78 -3.93
C PHE A 240 -20.38 3.93 -3.42
N LEU A 241 -21.29 4.48 -2.59
CA LEU A 241 -22.54 3.79 -2.21
C LEU A 241 -23.31 3.29 -3.44
N ASP A 242 -23.55 4.18 -4.39
CA ASP A 242 -24.37 3.88 -5.56
C ASP A 242 -23.59 3.04 -6.59
N LEU A 243 -22.28 3.27 -6.74
CA LEU A 243 -21.40 2.48 -7.63
C LEU A 243 -21.27 1.03 -7.14
N SER A 244 -21.03 0.84 -5.84
CA SER A 244 -20.97 -0.50 -5.22
C SER A 244 -22.31 -1.23 -5.33
N LYS A 245 -23.42 -0.53 -5.09
CA LYS A 245 -24.75 -1.11 -5.27
C LYS A 245 -25.04 -1.47 -6.72
N GLN A 246 -24.62 -0.66 -7.68
CA GLN A 246 -24.78 -0.94 -9.11
C GLN A 246 -23.97 -2.19 -9.52
N LEU A 247 -22.74 -2.36 -9.01
CA LEU A 247 -21.96 -3.60 -9.20
C LEU A 247 -22.73 -4.82 -8.69
N LYS A 248 -23.24 -4.74 -7.47
CA LYS A 248 -23.95 -5.83 -6.79
C LYS A 248 -25.26 -6.18 -7.52
N ASP A 249 -26.15 -5.19 -7.71
CA ASP A 249 -27.49 -5.43 -8.24
C ASP A 249 -27.48 -5.97 -9.68
N ASN A 250 -26.46 -5.62 -10.48
CA ASN A 250 -26.31 -6.11 -11.85
C ASN A 250 -25.40 -7.35 -11.94
N GLY A 251 -24.79 -7.79 -10.84
CA GLY A 251 -23.87 -8.92 -10.81
C GLY A 251 -22.64 -8.71 -11.67
N TYR A 252 -22.06 -7.50 -11.61
CA TYR A 252 -20.86 -7.11 -12.37
C TYR A 252 -19.56 -7.50 -11.67
N HIS A 253 -19.63 -8.04 -10.47
CA HIS A 253 -18.49 -8.56 -9.69
C HIS A 253 -18.85 -9.90 -9.02
N ASN A 254 -17.84 -10.57 -8.46
CA ASN A 254 -18.02 -11.83 -7.70
C ASN A 254 -18.31 -11.58 -6.21
N ASP A 255 -18.48 -10.34 -5.77
CA ASP A 255 -18.77 -9.97 -4.39
C ASP A 255 -17.67 -10.41 -3.39
N THR A 256 -16.43 -10.46 -3.86
CA THR A 256 -15.28 -10.81 -3.02
C THR A 256 -14.82 -9.60 -2.20
N GLN A 257 -14.07 -9.88 -1.15
CA GLN A 257 -13.32 -8.86 -0.43
C GLN A 257 -11.83 -9.01 -0.78
N ASP A 258 -11.16 -7.87 -0.95
CA ASP A 258 -9.73 -7.78 -1.11
C ASP A 258 -8.98 -8.54 0.02
N TRP A 259 -7.83 -9.11 -0.29
CA TRP A 259 -6.99 -9.89 0.62
C TRP A 259 -7.60 -11.21 1.13
N THR A 260 -8.62 -11.74 0.45
CA THR A 260 -9.22 -13.04 0.76
C THR A 260 -8.87 -14.11 -0.26
N GLU A 261 -9.01 -15.38 0.13
CA GLU A 261 -8.83 -16.53 -0.79
C GLU A 261 -9.72 -16.42 -2.04
N ALA A 262 -10.94 -15.89 -1.91
CA ALA A 262 -11.85 -15.70 -3.03
C ALA A 262 -11.32 -14.67 -4.04
N TRP A 263 -10.74 -13.57 -3.55
CA TRP A 263 -10.10 -12.55 -4.38
C TRP A 263 -8.88 -13.12 -5.14
N TYR A 264 -8.06 -13.93 -4.46
CA TYR A 264 -6.94 -14.63 -5.10
C TYR A 264 -7.41 -15.68 -6.12
N ALA A 265 -8.52 -16.36 -5.86
CA ALA A 265 -9.11 -17.31 -6.80
C ALA A 265 -9.58 -16.62 -8.10
N ASP A 266 -10.08 -15.40 -8.01
CA ASP A 266 -10.44 -14.59 -9.17
C ASP A 266 -9.21 -14.20 -10.01
N MET A 267 -8.07 -13.89 -9.38
CA MET A 267 -6.80 -13.68 -10.08
C MET A 267 -6.32 -14.94 -10.80
N ALA A 268 -6.51 -16.10 -10.19
CA ALA A 268 -6.21 -17.39 -10.82
C ALA A 268 -7.20 -17.79 -11.93
N GLY A 269 -8.31 -17.08 -12.08
CA GLY A 269 -9.37 -17.39 -13.05
C GLY A 269 -10.23 -18.58 -12.67
N ILE A 270 -10.27 -18.95 -11.40
CA ILE A 270 -11.05 -20.08 -10.86
C ILE A 270 -12.17 -19.66 -9.90
N GLY A 271 -12.49 -18.35 -9.83
CA GLY A 271 -13.63 -17.82 -9.10
C GLY A 271 -14.97 -18.11 -9.77
N ASP A 272 -16.07 -17.58 -9.22
CA ASP A 272 -17.43 -17.86 -9.67
C ASP A 272 -17.69 -17.43 -11.13
N GLN A 273 -17.20 -16.24 -11.50
CA GLN A 273 -17.16 -15.75 -12.88
C GLN A 273 -15.72 -15.34 -13.18
N PRO A 274 -15.21 -15.58 -14.42
CA PRO A 274 -13.89 -15.03 -14.78
C PRO A 274 -13.91 -13.51 -14.68
N VAL A 275 -12.95 -12.97 -13.94
CA VAL A 275 -12.80 -11.53 -13.69
C VAL A 275 -11.99 -10.88 -14.81
N PHE A 276 -12.46 -9.76 -15.30
CA PHE A 276 -11.81 -8.99 -16.36
C PHE A 276 -10.58 -8.23 -15.85
N GLY A 277 -10.69 -7.55 -14.70
CA GLY A 277 -9.58 -6.75 -14.23
C GLY A 277 -9.61 -6.33 -12.77
N PHE A 278 -8.53 -5.66 -12.38
CA PHE A 278 -8.26 -5.14 -11.04
C PHE A 278 -7.71 -3.72 -11.14
N TYR A 279 -8.09 -2.85 -10.21
CA TYR A 279 -7.45 -1.54 -10.03
C TYR A 279 -6.28 -1.68 -9.07
N GLY A 280 -5.13 -1.15 -9.43
CA GLY A 280 -3.98 -1.16 -8.54
C GLY A 280 -2.73 -0.55 -9.14
N PRO A 281 -1.70 -0.32 -8.32
CA PRO A 281 -0.37 0.11 -8.74
C PRO A 281 0.48 -1.07 -9.21
N ALA A 282 1.73 -0.79 -9.63
CA ALA A 282 2.64 -1.81 -10.13
C ALA A 282 2.95 -2.91 -9.10
N TRP A 283 3.03 -2.58 -7.81
CA TRP A 283 3.26 -3.56 -6.76
C TRP A 283 2.15 -4.63 -6.67
N LEU A 284 0.89 -4.30 -7.02
CA LEU A 284 -0.19 -5.29 -7.01
C LEU A 284 0.13 -6.47 -7.93
N ILE A 285 0.75 -6.20 -9.08
CA ILE A 285 1.16 -7.24 -10.04
C ILE A 285 2.19 -8.18 -9.39
N ASN A 286 3.26 -7.61 -8.86
CA ASN A 286 4.41 -8.39 -8.42
C ASN A 286 4.20 -9.03 -7.05
N TYR A 287 3.63 -8.28 -6.12
CA TYR A 287 3.45 -8.72 -4.73
C TYR A 287 2.26 -9.66 -4.56
N VAL A 288 1.20 -9.50 -5.38
CA VAL A 288 -0.06 -10.23 -5.20
C VAL A 288 -0.41 -11.10 -6.41
N MET A 289 -0.59 -10.48 -7.60
CA MET A 289 -1.23 -11.16 -8.74
C MET A 289 -0.35 -12.26 -9.32
N ALA A 290 0.95 -12.04 -9.46
CA ALA A 290 1.85 -13.02 -10.07
C ALA A 290 1.88 -14.33 -9.25
N GLY A 291 1.94 -14.23 -7.92
CA GLY A 291 1.89 -15.39 -7.03
C GLY A 291 0.54 -16.10 -6.97
N ASN A 292 -0.54 -15.39 -7.31
CA ASN A 292 -1.92 -15.91 -7.25
C ASN A 292 -2.55 -16.16 -8.64
N SER A 293 -1.75 -16.17 -9.71
CA SER A 293 -2.25 -16.40 -11.09
C SER A 293 -2.52 -17.85 -11.44
N GLY A 294 -2.23 -18.78 -10.54
CA GLY A 294 -2.36 -20.23 -10.80
C GLY A 294 -1.22 -20.82 -11.64
N GLY A 295 -0.14 -20.07 -11.86
CA GLY A 295 1.05 -20.51 -12.59
C GLY A 295 2.22 -19.56 -12.39
N SER A 296 3.39 -19.91 -12.94
CA SER A 296 4.63 -19.12 -12.84
C SER A 296 5.28 -18.84 -14.20
N ALA A 297 4.64 -19.28 -15.29
CA ALA A 297 5.13 -19.06 -16.65
C ALA A 297 3.95 -18.77 -17.61
N PRO A 298 4.22 -18.09 -18.73
CA PRO A 298 3.19 -17.80 -19.73
C PRO A 298 2.42 -19.06 -20.19
N GLY A 299 1.08 -18.99 -20.07
CA GLY A 299 0.17 -20.09 -20.41
C GLY A 299 -0.17 -21.04 -19.24
N GLU A 300 0.37 -20.83 -18.06
CA GLU A 300 -0.03 -21.51 -16.84
C GLU A 300 -1.04 -20.62 -16.07
N GLY A 301 -2.20 -21.17 -15.74
CA GLY A 301 -3.27 -20.40 -15.10
C GLY A 301 -3.61 -19.14 -15.91
N THR A 302 -3.51 -17.98 -15.27
CA THR A 302 -3.68 -16.67 -15.91
C THR A 302 -2.36 -15.95 -16.20
N TYR A 303 -1.21 -16.54 -15.83
CA TYR A 303 0.10 -15.94 -16.02
C TYR A 303 0.36 -15.69 -17.53
N GLY A 304 0.75 -14.45 -17.88
CA GLY A 304 0.98 -14.04 -19.28
C GLY A 304 -0.27 -13.61 -20.04
N ASP A 305 -1.49 -13.73 -19.45
CA ASP A 305 -2.75 -13.28 -20.03
C ASP A 305 -3.18 -11.89 -19.51
N TRP A 306 -2.31 -11.18 -18.83
CA TRP A 306 -2.60 -9.85 -18.28
C TRP A 306 -1.99 -8.74 -19.12
N ALA A 307 -2.58 -7.56 -19.03
CA ALA A 307 -2.04 -6.31 -19.55
C ALA A 307 -2.48 -5.14 -18.65
N VAL A 308 -1.89 -3.97 -18.87
CA VAL A 308 -2.18 -2.75 -18.11
C VAL A 308 -2.55 -1.62 -19.06
N CYS A 309 -3.55 -0.84 -18.70
CA CYS A 309 -3.88 0.42 -19.37
C CYS A 309 -4.16 1.52 -18.34
N PRO A 310 -4.10 2.82 -18.71
CA PRO A 310 -4.51 3.89 -17.83
C PRO A 310 -5.91 3.69 -17.28
N SER A 311 -6.13 4.08 -16.03
CA SER A 311 -7.42 4.01 -15.35
C SER A 311 -8.40 5.09 -15.80
N ASN A 312 -9.71 4.86 -15.62
CA ASN A 312 -10.73 5.87 -15.85
C ASN A 312 -10.66 7.05 -14.87
N VAL A 313 -10.21 6.81 -13.65
CA VAL A 313 -9.92 7.83 -12.62
C VAL A 313 -8.46 7.75 -12.21
N GLY A 314 -7.84 8.90 -11.92
CA GLY A 314 -6.48 8.94 -11.39
C GLY A 314 -6.48 8.68 -9.89
N PHE A 315 -5.56 7.84 -9.41
CA PHE A 315 -5.44 7.48 -8.01
C PHE A 315 -4.05 6.96 -7.69
N PHE A 316 -3.76 6.81 -6.40
CA PHE A 316 -2.62 6.02 -5.90
C PHE A 316 -3.09 5.10 -4.78
N TRP A 317 -2.34 4.03 -4.51
CA TRP A 317 -2.65 3.10 -3.44
C TRP A 317 -1.39 2.49 -2.85
N GLY A 318 -1.27 2.62 -1.51
CA GLY A 318 -0.17 2.02 -0.76
C GLY A 318 1.16 2.76 -0.91
N GLY A 319 2.21 2.07 -0.57
CA GLY A 319 3.59 2.55 -0.48
C GLY A 319 4.11 2.50 0.95
N THR A 320 5.42 2.37 1.08
CA THR A 320 6.09 2.28 2.38
C THR A 320 7.07 3.43 2.53
N TRP A 321 6.94 4.16 3.65
CA TRP A 321 7.84 5.22 4.09
C TRP A 321 8.78 4.71 5.16
N LEU A 322 10.04 5.14 5.10
CA LEU A 322 11.03 4.92 6.13
C LEU A 322 11.08 6.14 7.03
N LEU A 323 11.09 5.95 8.35
CA LEU A 323 11.23 7.00 9.34
C LEU A 323 12.31 6.59 10.34
N ALA A 324 13.02 7.56 10.88
CA ALA A 324 14.01 7.36 11.93
C ALA A 324 13.49 7.91 13.27
N ASN A 325 13.86 7.25 14.36
CA ASN A 325 13.58 7.76 15.69
C ASN A 325 14.50 8.95 16.01
N LYS A 326 13.92 10.07 16.45
CA LYS A 326 14.69 11.27 16.83
C LYS A 326 15.73 11.04 17.92
N ASP A 327 15.50 10.04 18.79
CA ASP A 327 16.37 9.72 19.90
C ASP A 327 17.42 8.65 19.55
N THR A 328 17.54 8.27 18.26
CA THR A 328 18.59 7.35 17.82
C THR A 328 19.98 7.93 18.07
N THR A 329 20.86 7.11 18.63
CA THR A 329 22.29 7.45 18.80
C THR A 329 23.14 6.96 17.62
N LYS A 330 22.50 6.42 16.57
CA LYS A 330 23.13 5.77 15.41
C LYS A 330 22.78 6.54 14.12
N ALA A 331 22.66 7.88 14.21
CA ALA A 331 22.16 8.74 13.15
C ALA A 331 22.90 8.54 11.83
N GLU A 332 24.24 8.42 11.83
CA GLU A 332 25.05 8.20 10.63
C GLU A 332 24.65 6.90 9.91
N ALA A 333 24.58 5.79 10.67
CA ALA A 333 24.24 4.49 10.09
C ALA A 333 22.80 4.43 9.57
N VAL A 334 21.86 5.05 10.30
CA VAL A 334 20.46 5.14 9.87
C VAL A 334 20.36 6.00 8.60
N ALA A 335 21.11 7.09 8.51
CA ALA A 335 21.16 7.94 7.32
C ALA A 335 21.70 7.20 6.09
N GLU A 336 22.74 6.36 6.25
CA GLU A 336 23.27 5.54 5.14
C GLU A 336 22.18 4.61 4.58
N ILE A 337 21.43 3.91 5.44
CA ILE A 337 20.34 3.02 5.04
C ILE A 337 19.22 3.81 4.34
N ILE A 338 18.77 4.92 4.94
CA ILE A 338 17.71 5.75 4.36
C ILE A 338 18.12 6.26 2.98
N LYS A 339 19.31 6.82 2.85
CA LYS A 339 19.81 7.33 1.56
C LYS A 339 19.83 6.26 0.49
N TRP A 340 20.37 5.09 0.81
CA TRP A 340 20.47 4.00 -0.15
C TRP A 340 19.09 3.49 -0.62
N ILE A 341 18.10 3.44 0.29
CA ILE A 341 16.75 2.96 -0.05
C ILE A 341 15.92 4.02 -0.77
N THR A 342 15.99 5.30 -0.33
CA THR A 342 15.00 6.29 -0.74
C THR A 342 15.53 7.41 -1.63
N LEU A 343 16.84 7.67 -1.67
CA LEU A 343 17.42 8.85 -2.31
C LEU A 343 18.50 8.52 -3.34
N ASP A 344 19.18 7.38 -3.22
CA ASP A 344 20.22 7.00 -4.17
C ASP A 344 19.61 6.55 -5.51
N ALA A 345 19.72 7.42 -6.51
CA ALA A 345 19.23 7.16 -7.87
C ALA A 345 20.29 6.55 -8.80
N THR A 346 21.46 6.19 -8.28
CA THR A 346 22.51 5.52 -9.06
C THR A 346 22.21 4.03 -9.27
N GLU A 347 22.98 3.37 -10.13
CA GLU A 347 22.85 1.92 -10.35
C GLU A 347 23.18 1.09 -9.08
N ASP A 348 23.87 1.67 -8.11
CA ASP A 348 24.21 1.04 -6.84
C ASP A 348 23.10 1.19 -5.79
N GLY A 349 22.18 2.16 -5.96
CA GLY A 349 21.05 2.40 -5.07
C GLY A 349 19.94 1.35 -5.21
N LEU A 350 19.12 1.20 -4.15
CA LEU A 350 18.03 0.24 -4.16
C LEU A 350 17.06 0.48 -5.31
N GLN A 351 16.62 1.72 -5.51
CA GLN A 351 15.53 2.04 -6.44
C GLN A 351 15.86 1.62 -7.88
N TYR A 352 17.10 1.76 -8.33
CA TYR A 352 17.48 1.30 -9.66
C TYR A 352 17.34 -0.23 -9.80
N GLY A 353 17.88 -0.96 -8.84
CA GLY A 353 17.77 -2.41 -8.82
C GLY A 353 16.34 -2.90 -8.68
N TRP A 354 15.52 -2.21 -7.87
CA TRP A 354 14.10 -2.52 -7.65
C TRP A 354 13.28 -2.30 -8.93
N ALA A 355 13.48 -1.19 -9.64
CA ALA A 355 12.79 -0.91 -10.89
C ALA A 355 13.20 -1.87 -12.03
N ASN A 356 14.45 -2.35 -12.03
CA ASN A 356 14.99 -3.20 -13.10
C ASN A 356 15.07 -4.69 -12.75
N GLY A 357 14.63 -5.09 -11.54
CA GLY A 357 14.57 -6.49 -11.11
C GLY A 357 15.91 -7.10 -10.75
N THR A 358 16.94 -6.30 -10.45
CA THR A 358 18.27 -6.79 -10.09
C THR A 358 18.49 -6.93 -8.59
N TRP A 359 17.72 -6.20 -7.78
CA TRP A 359 17.79 -6.20 -6.31
C TRP A 359 16.56 -6.76 -5.63
N SER A 360 15.44 -6.84 -6.35
CA SER A 360 14.21 -7.38 -5.81
C SER A 360 14.37 -8.89 -5.63
N GLY A 361 14.33 -9.33 -4.41
CA GLY A 361 14.22 -10.67 -3.95
C GLY A 361 14.33 -11.83 -4.96
N GLU A 362 13.69 -12.92 -4.64
CA GLU A 362 13.86 -14.20 -5.32
C GLU A 362 13.38 -14.27 -6.78
N GLN A 363 12.66 -13.26 -7.30
CA GLN A 363 11.98 -13.38 -8.60
C GLN A 363 12.28 -12.28 -9.61
N GLY A 364 13.28 -11.43 -9.37
CA GLY A 364 13.56 -10.33 -10.30
C GLY A 364 12.39 -9.38 -10.48
N THR A 365 11.66 -9.12 -9.40
CA THR A 365 10.51 -8.21 -9.34
C THR A 365 10.88 -6.84 -9.86
N LYS A 366 10.05 -6.26 -10.72
CA LYS A 366 10.16 -4.89 -11.18
C LYS A 366 8.98 -4.09 -10.62
N ASP A 367 9.23 -2.88 -10.13
CA ASP A 367 8.20 -2.02 -9.57
C ASP A 367 8.47 -0.56 -9.93
N THR A 368 7.45 0.28 -9.81
CA THR A 368 7.62 1.72 -9.91
C THR A 368 8.23 2.27 -8.61
N VAL A 369 9.27 3.09 -8.77
CA VAL A 369 9.99 3.69 -7.64
C VAL A 369 9.77 5.18 -7.55
N ALA A 370 10.01 5.76 -6.38
CA ALA A 370 9.80 7.17 -6.11
C ALA A 370 10.74 8.10 -6.90
N SER A 371 11.93 7.59 -7.29
CA SER A 371 12.88 8.36 -8.10
C SER A 371 12.47 8.45 -9.57
N GLY A 372 12.07 9.64 -10.00
CA GLY A 372 11.83 9.95 -11.42
C GLY A 372 13.09 9.77 -12.27
N ALA A 373 14.27 10.05 -11.72
CA ALA A 373 15.55 9.87 -12.42
C ALA A 373 15.80 8.37 -12.74
N VAL A 374 15.49 7.47 -11.81
CA VAL A 374 15.56 6.02 -12.03
C VAL A 374 14.50 5.58 -13.05
N MET A 375 13.24 6.02 -12.88
CA MET A 375 12.16 5.63 -13.79
C MET A 375 12.44 6.01 -15.24
N ALA A 376 13.12 7.14 -15.48
CA ALA A 376 13.45 7.62 -16.82
C ALA A 376 14.40 6.69 -17.61
N VAL A 377 15.13 5.83 -16.91
CA VAL A 377 16.13 4.91 -17.53
C VAL A 377 15.78 3.43 -17.31
N SER A 378 14.62 3.14 -16.69
CA SER A 378 14.20 1.78 -16.34
C SER A 378 13.23 1.18 -17.36
N ASN A 379 13.20 -0.16 -17.42
CA ASN A 379 12.31 -0.93 -18.29
C ASN A 379 11.45 -1.90 -17.47
N GLY A 380 10.12 -1.70 -17.54
CA GLY A 380 9.10 -2.48 -16.83
C GLY A 380 8.52 -3.65 -17.62
N GLU A 381 9.20 -4.21 -18.60
CA GLU A 381 8.73 -5.40 -19.33
C GLU A 381 8.62 -6.60 -18.39
N LEU A 382 7.45 -7.25 -18.38
CA LEU A 382 7.15 -8.43 -17.56
C LEU A 382 6.51 -9.53 -18.41
N ASP A 383 6.99 -10.77 -18.24
CA ASP A 383 6.37 -11.96 -18.86
C ASP A 383 4.93 -12.16 -18.38
N PHE A 384 4.64 -11.80 -17.12
CA PHE A 384 3.28 -11.80 -16.57
C PHE A 384 2.30 -10.96 -17.40
N LEU A 385 2.76 -9.86 -17.98
CA LEU A 385 2.01 -8.98 -18.86
C LEU A 385 2.17 -9.30 -20.35
N GLY A 386 2.66 -10.50 -20.68
CA GLY A 386 2.91 -10.86 -22.08
C GLY A 386 4.01 -10.04 -22.73
N GLY A 387 4.97 -9.52 -21.97
CA GLY A 387 6.09 -8.69 -22.44
C GLY A 387 5.77 -7.20 -22.51
N GLN A 388 4.62 -6.73 -22.00
CA GLN A 388 4.31 -5.30 -21.96
C GLN A 388 5.21 -4.59 -20.95
N ASN A 389 5.68 -3.39 -21.31
CA ASN A 389 6.32 -2.46 -20.38
C ASN A 389 5.23 -1.75 -19.54
N MET A 390 5.08 -2.16 -18.30
CA MET A 390 4.05 -1.61 -17.40
C MET A 390 4.30 -0.14 -17.03
N PHE A 391 5.54 0.34 -17.12
CA PHE A 391 5.87 1.72 -16.74
C PHE A 391 5.22 2.76 -17.66
N GLU A 392 4.84 2.38 -18.89
CA GLU A 392 4.10 3.26 -19.78
C GLU A 392 2.71 3.67 -19.22
N ALA A 393 2.12 2.82 -18.37
CA ALA A 393 0.83 3.12 -17.71
C ALA A 393 1.02 3.68 -16.30
N PHE A 394 1.91 3.09 -15.49
CA PHE A 394 2.04 3.45 -14.08
C PHE A 394 2.83 4.73 -13.82
N VAL A 395 3.87 5.04 -14.62
CA VAL A 395 4.66 6.25 -14.39
C VAL A 395 3.83 7.53 -14.59
N PRO A 396 3.04 7.66 -15.68
CA PRO A 396 2.13 8.81 -15.82
C PRO A 396 1.05 8.87 -14.74
N ALA A 397 0.61 7.73 -14.19
CA ALA A 397 -0.42 7.70 -13.15
C ALA A 397 0.03 8.40 -11.85
N ASN A 398 1.33 8.55 -11.61
CA ASN A 398 1.84 9.28 -10.44
C ASN A 398 1.48 10.77 -10.43
N GLU A 399 1.08 11.35 -11.56
CA GLU A 399 0.57 12.73 -11.64
C GLU A 399 -0.72 12.93 -10.82
N TYR A 400 -1.45 11.85 -10.57
CA TYR A 400 -2.70 11.87 -9.80
C TYR A 400 -2.49 11.57 -8.31
N ALA A 401 -1.28 11.17 -7.90
CA ALA A 401 -0.99 10.94 -6.51
C ALA A 401 -0.93 12.27 -5.74
N ASN A 402 -1.74 12.37 -4.69
CA ASN A 402 -1.89 13.59 -3.90
C ASN A 402 -1.97 13.24 -2.41
N GLY A 403 -0.96 13.65 -1.66
CA GLY A 403 -0.90 13.45 -0.21
C GLY A 403 -1.64 14.51 0.60
N SER A 404 -1.99 15.67 0.00
CA SER A 404 -2.56 16.82 0.72
C SER A 404 -3.94 16.59 1.33
N ASN A 405 -4.67 15.60 0.80
CA ASN A 405 -6.01 15.24 1.26
C ASN A 405 -6.03 14.15 2.34
N LEU A 406 -4.87 13.64 2.75
CA LEU A 406 -4.77 12.57 3.74
C LEU A 406 -4.69 13.12 5.17
N THR A 407 -5.15 12.32 6.13
CA THR A 407 -5.04 12.58 7.56
C THR A 407 -4.68 11.32 8.35
N GLN A 408 -4.28 11.47 9.60
CA GLN A 408 -4.00 10.31 10.49
C GLN A 408 -5.23 9.43 10.78
N TYR A 409 -6.43 9.87 10.43
CA TYR A 409 -7.69 9.15 10.70
C TYR A 409 -8.21 8.34 9.51
N ASP A 410 -7.60 8.49 8.33
CA ASP A 410 -8.15 7.99 7.07
C ASP A 410 -8.35 6.47 7.08
N GLU A 411 -7.40 5.69 7.61
CA GLU A 411 -7.55 4.23 7.73
C GLU A 411 -8.82 3.85 8.51
N THR A 412 -9.04 4.48 9.66
CA THR A 412 -10.19 4.21 10.51
C THR A 412 -11.49 4.67 9.85
N ILE A 413 -11.49 5.87 9.25
CA ILE A 413 -12.67 6.41 8.58
C ILE A 413 -13.04 5.58 7.35
N ASN A 414 -12.06 5.15 6.56
CA ASN A 414 -12.26 4.27 5.42
C ASN A 414 -12.90 2.94 5.83
N ASN A 415 -12.47 2.34 6.93
CA ASN A 415 -13.06 1.12 7.45
C ASN A 415 -14.52 1.32 7.84
N TYR A 416 -14.85 2.40 8.56
CA TYR A 416 -16.25 2.71 8.89
C TYR A 416 -17.11 2.99 7.65
N TRP A 417 -16.54 3.67 6.65
CA TRP A 417 -17.24 3.94 5.39
C TRP A 417 -17.53 2.65 4.63
N ARG A 418 -16.52 1.80 4.43
CA ARG A 418 -16.70 0.51 3.74
C ARG A 418 -17.69 -0.40 4.45
N ASP A 419 -17.72 -0.39 5.80
CA ASP A 419 -18.71 -1.12 6.57
C ASP A 419 -20.14 -0.62 6.32
N ALA A 420 -20.34 0.69 6.29
CA ALA A 420 -21.64 1.29 5.99
C ALA A 420 -22.09 0.99 4.56
N VAL A 421 -21.18 1.05 3.58
CA VAL A 421 -21.46 0.70 2.18
C VAL A 421 -21.87 -0.76 2.07
N ARG A 422 -21.17 -1.69 2.74
CA ARG A 422 -21.52 -3.13 2.74
C ARG A 422 -22.95 -3.38 3.29
N GLN A 423 -23.34 -2.72 4.37
CA GLN A 423 -24.69 -2.83 4.93
C GLN A 423 -25.77 -2.29 3.99
N TYR A 424 -25.46 -1.20 3.28
CA TYR A 424 -26.36 -0.66 2.25
C TYR A 424 -26.47 -1.59 1.04
N THR A 425 -25.36 -2.08 0.52
CA THR A 425 -25.36 -2.98 -0.65
C THR A 425 -26.00 -4.33 -0.36
N ALA A 426 -25.89 -4.82 0.89
CA ALA A 426 -26.59 -6.02 1.36
C ALA A 426 -28.10 -5.81 1.55
N GLY A 427 -28.59 -4.55 1.53
CA GLY A 427 -29.98 -4.21 1.77
C GLY A 427 -30.38 -4.23 3.24
N GLU A 428 -29.41 -4.22 4.15
CA GLU A 428 -29.64 -4.17 5.60
C GLU A 428 -30.01 -2.77 6.08
N LEU A 429 -29.45 -1.74 5.46
CA LEU A 429 -29.71 -0.34 5.72
C LEU A 429 -30.19 0.38 4.46
N SER A 430 -31.00 1.44 4.64
CA SER A 430 -31.21 2.41 3.57
C SER A 430 -29.93 3.23 3.34
N ARG A 431 -29.87 3.94 2.21
CA ARG A 431 -28.72 4.80 1.89
C ARG A 431 -28.49 5.86 2.98
N ASP A 432 -29.54 6.52 3.41
CA ASP A 432 -29.47 7.57 4.44
C ASP A 432 -29.09 6.98 5.82
N ASP A 433 -29.61 5.79 6.17
CA ASP A 433 -29.26 5.11 7.41
C ASP A 433 -27.80 4.66 7.41
N ALA A 434 -27.26 4.22 6.28
CA ALA A 434 -25.85 3.87 6.15
C ALA A 434 -24.92 5.08 6.35
N ILE A 435 -25.26 6.22 5.74
CA ILE A 435 -24.52 7.48 5.95
C ILE A 435 -24.60 7.91 7.43
N ASN A 436 -25.78 7.83 8.05
CA ASN A 436 -25.94 8.19 9.45
C ASN A 436 -25.18 7.24 10.39
N ALA A 437 -25.17 5.93 10.11
CA ALA A 437 -24.39 4.95 10.86
C ALA A 437 -22.89 5.24 10.76
N PHE A 438 -22.39 5.55 9.56
CA PHE A 438 -21.03 5.98 9.35
C PHE A 438 -20.68 7.23 10.17
N LYS A 439 -21.48 8.29 10.06
CA LYS A 439 -21.30 9.53 10.82
C LYS A 439 -21.26 9.28 12.33
N THR A 440 -22.15 8.42 12.81
CA THR A 440 -22.22 8.04 14.24
C THR A 440 -20.93 7.34 14.67
N ASN A 441 -20.42 6.38 13.87
CA ASN A 441 -19.18 5.69 14.18
C ASN A 441 -17.98 6.65 14.26
N VAL A 442 -17.90 7.62 13.36
CA VAL A 442 -16.85 8.65 13.39
C VAL A 442 -17.00 9.52 14.66
N ALA A 443 -18.20 10.03 14.94
CA ALA A 443 -18.45 10.91 16.10
C ALA A 443 -18.18 10.22 17.45
N ASP A 444 -18.45 8.93 17.55
CA ASP A 444 -18.31 8.17 18.80
C ASP A 444 -16.87 7.74 19.08
N ASN A 445 -16.02 7.61 18.03
CA ASN A 445 -14.71 7.00 18.18
C ASN A 445 -13.52 7.91 17.82
N LEU A 446 -13.76 9.04 17.17
CA LEU A 446 -12.70 9.97 16.75
C LEU A 446 -12.98 11.38 17.29
N ASP A 447 -11.91 12.12 17.56
CA ASP A 447 -12.00 13.53 17.96
C ASP A 447 -12.14 14.43 16.71
N VAL A 448 -13.29 14.28 16.04
CA VAL A 448 -13.65 14.96 14.79
C VAL A 448 -15.07 15.50 14.90
N GLU A 449 -15.27 16.77 14.52
CA GLU A 449 -16.62 17.36 14.49
C GLU A 449 -17.44 16.74 13.35
N VAL A 450 -18.67 16.32 13.65
CA VAL A 450 -19.57 15.66 12.70
C VAL A 450 -20.93 16.39 12.63
N ASP A 451 -21.30 16.82 11.44
CA ASP A 451 -22.62 17.41 11.15
C ASP A 451 -23.58 16.28 10.68
N PHE A 452 -24.75 16.14 11.37
CA PHE A 452 -25.77 15.14 11.06
C PHE A 452 -26.85 15.67 10.13
#